data_369b491163a9cad2464f4d3058c9a3b8
#
_entry.id   369b491163a9cad2464f4d3058c9a3b8
#
_cell.length_a   1.000
_cell.length_b   1.000
_cell.length_c   1.000
_cell.angle_alpha   90.00
_cell.angle_beta   90.00
_cell.angle_gamma   90.00
#
_symmetry.space_group_name_H-M   'P 1'
#
loop_
_entity.id
_entity.type
_entity.pdbx_description
1 polymer ?
#
loop_
_entity_poly.entity_id
_entity_poly.type
_entity_poly.pdbx_seq_one_letter_code
_entity_poly.pdbx_strand_id
1 'polypeptide(L)'
;GKNIETTVDVNKPYKVDGWKIYQYGYDTQMGAQSQISILELVSDPWLPLVYTGIYMMLAGVVLLVVYTRWRMKRLLPIGALLVVALAIVSYLMPIVRSTTLVPALQSPWFFPHILIYIVCYSLMGVAAVLAIYGLIKRPLPSYLLPLTSSIVYVGLIFMTFGMMFGAFWAKEAWGHYWSWDPKETWAAITWTSYFIYLHYRLQPHHKPRLALWMLIISFV
;
A
#
# COMPACT_ATOMS: atom_id res chain seq x y z
N GLY A 1 18.63 33.58 -22.34
CA GLY A 1 17.69 32.56 -21.86
C GLY A 1 16.59 32.35 -22.89
N LYS A 2 16.16 31.15 -23.14
CA LYS A 2 14.96 30.86 -23.98
C LYS A 2 13.74 30.98 -23.08
N ASN A 3 12.79 31.84 -23.42
CA ASN A 3 11.48 31.84 -22.80
C ASN A 3 10.69 30.65 -23.34
N ILE A 4 10.24 29.76 -22.46
CA ILE A 4 9.41 28.63 -22.81
C ILE A 4 8.04 28.86 -22.16
N GLU A 5 7.01 28.99 -22.96
CA GLU A 5 5.64 28.99 -22.47
C GLU A 5 5.16 27.54 -22.38
N THR A 6 4.70 27.14 -21.23
CA THR A 6 4.19 25.78 -20.99
C THR A 6 3.07 25.82 -19.98
N THR A 7 2.22 24.78 -20.01
CA THR A 7 1.17 24.57 -19.02
C THR A 7 1.56 23.43 -18.10
N VAL A 8 1.32 23.61 -16.79
CA VAL A 8 1.47 22.56 -15.80
C VAL A 8 0.07 22.08 -15.40
N ASP A 9 -0.28 20.90 -15.83
CA ASP A 9 -1.58 20.29 -15.48
C ASP A 9 -1.45 19.46 -14.21
N VAL A 10 -2.60 19.22 -13.59
CA VAL A 10 -2.72 18.32 -12.44
C VAL A 10 -2.23 16.91 -12.83
N ASN A 11 -1.36 16.35 -12.00
CA ASN A 11 -0.72 15.03 -12.19
C ASN A 11 0.15 14.92 -13.47
N LYS A 12 0.47 16.05 -14.11
CA LYS A 12 1.36 16.13 -15.29
C LYS A 12 2.44 17.18 -15.08
N PRO A 13 3.52 16.83 -14.37
CA PRO A 13 4.58 17.78 -14.11
C PRO A 13 5.32 18.17 -15.39
N TYR A 14 5.72 19.44 -15.47
CA TYR A 14 6.65 19.90 -16.49
C TYR A 14 8.07 19.48 -16.13
N LYS A 15 8.81 18.95 -17.12
CA LYS A 15 10.18 18.46 -16.93
C LYS A 15 11.17 19.41 -17.62
N VAL A 16 12.17 19.90 -16.88
CA VAL A 16 13.23 20.77 -17.37
C VAL A 16 14.54 20.49 -16.62
N ASP A 17 15.61 20.26 -17.35
CA ASP A 17 16.98 20.12 -16.82
C ASP A 17 17.12 19.21 -15.58
N GLY A 18 16.41 18.06 -15.58
CA GLY A 18 16.43 17.11 -14.47
C GLY A 18 15.48 17.44 -13.31
N TRP A 19 14.81 18.60 -13.38
CA TRP A 19 13.77 18.99 -12.44
C TRP A 19 12.38 18.66 -12.97
N LYS A 20 11.46 18.44 -12.03
CA LYS A 20 10.03 18.29 -12.31
C LYS A 20 9.28 19.35 -11.53
N ILE A 21 8.43 20.10 -12.22
CA ILE A 21 7.62 21.16 -11.66
C ILE A 21 6.20 20.64 -11.53
N TYR A 22 5.72 20.54 -10.29
CA TYR A 22 4.37 20.09 -9.97
C TYR A 22 3.54 21.30 -9.54
N GLN A 23 2.24 21.26 -9.82
CA GLN A 23 1.29 22.16 -9.20
C GLN A 23 0.94 21.59 -7.81
N TYR A 24 1.50 22.20 -6.75
CA TYR A 24 1.28 21.77 -5.36
C TYR A 24 -0.05 22.28 -4.80
N GLY A 25 -0.43 23.51 -5.16
CA GLY A 25 -1.66 24.12 -4.66
C GLY A 25 -2.08 25.36 -5.43
N TYR A 26 -3.27 25.84 -5.11
CA TYR A 26 -3.83 27.08 -5.64
C TYR A 26 -4.76 27.69 -4.57
N ASP A 27 -5.19 28.93 -4.76
CA ASP A 27 -6.17 29.57 -3.88
C ASP A 27 -7.53 28.88 -4.03
N THR A 28 -7.87 28.07 -3.02
CA THR A 28 -9.10 27.28 -2.99
C THR A 28 -10.37 28.12 -2.84
N GLN A 29 -10.27 29.38 -2.32
CA GLN A 29 -11.40 30.26 -2.17
C GLN A 29 -11.88 30.83 -3.52
N MET A 30 -10.94 31.05 -4.43
CA MET A 30 -11.22 31.56 -5.78
C MET A 30 -11.45 30.44 -6.81
N GLY A 31 -11.15 29.17 -6.46
CA GLY A 31 -11.35 28.02 -7.34
C GLY A 31 -10.72 28.17 -8.72
N ALA A 32 -11.50 28.03 -9.79
CA ALA A 32 -11.04 28.16 -11.17
C ALA A 32 -10.60 29.58 -11.55
N GLN A 33 -10.91 30.59 -10.75
CA GLN A 33 -10.51 31.99 -10.94
C GLN A 33 -9.27 32.36 -10.14
N SER A 34 -8.61 31.39 -9.48
CA SER A 34 -7.40 31.62 -8.72
C SER A 34 -6.29 32.19 -9.61
N GLN A 35 -5.71 33.30 -9.18
CA GLN A 35 -4.54 33.93 -9.81
C GLN A 35 -3.21 33.47 -9.17
N ILE A 36 -3.29 32.64 -8.14
CA ILE A 36 -2.13 32.14 -7.39
C ILE A 36 -2.02 30.63 -7.62
N SER A 37 -0.85 30.19 -8.09
CA SER A 37 -0.48 28.81 -8.20
C SER A 37 0.82 28.56 -7.42
N ILE A 38 0.79 27.61 -6.51
CA ILE A 38 1.97 27.18 -5.76
C ILE A 38 2.60 26.02 -6.54
N LEU A 39 3.84 26.20 -6.96
CA LEU A 39 4.59 25.21 -7.70
C LEU A 39 5.65 24.58 -6.79
N GLU A 40 5.77 23.25 -6.87
CA GLU A 40 6.83 22.50 -6.21
C GLU A 40 7.86 22.03 -7.25
N LEU A 41 9.14 22.33 -6.99
CA LEU A 41 10.25 21.89 -7.81
C LEU A 41 10.88 20.64 -7.16
N VAL A 42 10.83 19.52 -7.84
CA VAL A 42 11.36 18.25 -7.35
C VAL A 42 12.54 17.81 -8.22
N SER A 43 13.71 17.65 -7.61
CA SER A 43 14.85 16.94 -8.17
C SER A 43 15.09 15.67 -7.35
N ASP A 44 15.12 14.53 -8.00
CA ASP A 44 15.15 13.23 -7.31
C ASP A 44 16.35 12.39 -7.80
N PRO A 45 17.57 12.70 -7.33
CA PRO A 45 18.77 12.00 -7.73
C PRO A 45 18.81 10.55 -7.18
N TRP A 46 18.01 10.25 -6.14
CA TRP A 46 17.94 8.96 -5.50
C TRP A 46 16.91 8.01 -6.13
N LEU A 47 16.28 8.43 -7.21
CA LEU A 47 15.25 7.65 -7.91
C LEU A 47 15.69 6.20 -8.24
N PRO A 48 16.94 5.93 -8.67
CA PRO A 48 17.39 4.55 -8.91
C PRO A 48 17.38 3.69 -7.64
N LEU A 49 17.71 4.28 -6.48
CA LEU A 49 17.68 3.57 -5.19
C LEU A 49 16.24 3.21 -4.79
N VAL A 50 15.29 4.14 -5.02
CA VAL A 50 13.86 3.89 -4.78
C VAL A 50 13.35 2.74 -5.65
N TYR A 51 13.67 2.74 -6.95
CA TYR A 51 13.30 1.62 -7.83
C TYR A 51 13.92 0.29 -7.39
N THR A 52 15.18 0.31 -6.95
CA THR A 52 15.82 -0.88 -6.39
C THR A 52 15.04 -1.40 -5.18
N GLY A 53 14.65 -0.53 -4.26
CA GLY A 53 13.80 -0.90 -3.12
C GLY A 53 12.45 -1.50 -3.53
N ILE A 54 11.78 -0.89 -4.51
CA ILE A 54 10.51 -1.40 -5.06
C ILE A 54 10.71 -2.80 -5.68
N TYR A 55 11.76 -3.01 -6.47
CA TYR A 55 12.05 -4.32 -7.05
C TYR A 55 12.40 -5.36 -5.99
N MET A 56 13.12 -4.99 -4.93
CA MET A 56 13.39 -5.88 -3.81
C MET A 56 12.10 -6.26 -3.07
N MET A 57 11.19 -5.32 -2.85
CA MET A 57 9.87 -5.60 -2.27
C MET A 57 9.07 -6.58 -3.14
N LEU A 58 9.02 -6.35 -4.45
CA LEU A 58 8.36 -7.27 -5.39
C LEU A 58 8.97 -8.66 -5.38
N ALA A 59 10.31 -8.75 -5.40
CA ALA A 59 11.00 -10.02 -5.28
C ALA A 59 10.67 -10.72 -3.95
N GLY A 60 10.64 -9.99 -2.84
CA GLY A 60 10.23 -10.51 -1.54
C GLY A 60 8.80 -11.05 -1.54
N VAL A 61 7.86 -10.35 -2.18
CA VAL A 61 6.48 -10.83 -2.37
C VAL A 61 6.44 -12.11 -3.20
N VAL A 62 7.20 -12.18 -4.31
CA VAL A 62 7.28 -13.40 -5.13
C VAL A 62 7.82 -14.57 -4.31
N LEU A 63 8.88 -14.38 -3.55
CA LEU A 63 9.45 -15.41 -2.67
C LEU A 63 8.43 -15.85 -1.61
N LEU A 64 7.69 -14.90 -1.01
CA LEU A 64 6.64 -15.20 -0.05
C LEU A 64 5.51 -16.01 -0.68
N VAL A 65 5.10 -15.66 -1.91
CA VAL A 65 4.10 -16.39 -2.69
C VAL A 65 4.57 -17.80 -3.00
N VAL A 66 5.81 -17.97 -3.46
CA VAL A 66 6.40 -19.29 -3.75
C VAL A 66 6.47 -20.13 -2.47
N TYR A 67 6.92 -19.55 -1.36
CA TYR A 67 6.97 -20.25 -0.08
C TYR A 67 5.58 -20.68 0.40
N THR A 68 4.58 -19.82 0.30
CA THR A 68 3.21 -20.09 0.72
C THR A 68 2.48 -21.07 -0.20
N ARG A 69 2.84 -21.14 -1.49
CA ARG A 69 2.27 -22.07 -2.47
C ARG A 69 2.36 -23.53 -2.02
N TRP A 70 3.45 -23.90 -1.36
CA TRP A 70 3.62 -25.24 -0.83
C TRP A 70 2.67 -25.57 0.32
N ARG A 71 2.28 -24.56 1.08
CA ARG A 71 1.43 -24.70 2.28
C ARG A 71 -0.05 -24.39 2.03
N MET A 72 -0.36 -23.55 1.03
CA MET A 72 -1.69 -22.97 0.81
C MET A 72 -2.14 -23.07 -0.65
N LYS A 73 -2.05 -24.26 -1.24
CA LYS A 73 -2.37 -24.50 -2.66
C LYS A 73 -3.72 -23.95 -3.15
N ARG A 74 -4.71 -23.72 -2.26
CA ARG A 74 -6.07 -23.30 -2.60
C ARG A 74 -6.33 -21.79 -2.45
N LEU A 75 -5.66 -21.11 -1.53
CA LEU A 75 -5.93 -19.68 -1.23
C LEU A 75 -5.12 -18.71 -2.11
N LEU A 76 -3.94 -19.11 -2.53
CA LEU A 76 -3.08 -18.28 -3.34
C LEU A 76 -3.66 -17.89 -4.71
N PRO A 77 -4.21 -18.84 -5.51
CA PRO A 77 -4.82 -18.50 -6.78
C PRO A 77 -6.05 -17.60 -6.62
N ILE A 78 -6.80 -17.74 -5.52
CA ILE A 78 -7.94 -16.87 -5.21
C ILE A 78 -7.46 -15.44 -4.91
N GLY A 79 -6.40 -15.29 -4.11
CA GLY A 79 -5.80 -13.98 -3.82
C GLY A 79 -5.24 -13.31 -5.09
N ALA A 80 -4.51 -14.05 -5.92
CA ALA A 80 -4.00 -13.55 -7.19
C ALA A 80 -5.13 -13.13 -8.15
N LEU A 81 -6.17 -13.95 -8.27
CA LEU A 81 -7.35 -13.65 -9.09
C LEU A 81 -8.05 -12.38 -8.59
N LEU A 82 -8.16 -12.19 -7.28
CA LEU A 82 -8.76 -11.00 -6.69
C LEU A 82 -7.94 -9.73 -7.01
N VAL A 83 -6.60 -9.79 -6.91
CA VAL A 83 -5.72 -8.66 -7.28
C VAL A 83 -5.90 -8.31 -8.76
N VAL A 84 -5.90 -9.30 -9.63
CA VAL A 84 -6.11 -9.09 -11.08
C VAL A 84 -7.51 -8.51 -11.34
N ALA A 85 -8.55 -9.04 -10.70
CA ALA A 85 -9.91 -8.54 -10.84
C ALA A 85 -10.02 -7.07 -10.37
N LEU A 86 -9.42 -6.73 -9.22
CA LEU A 86 -9.38 -5.36 -8.72
C LEU A 86 -8.62 -4.42 -9.65
N ALA A 87 -7.51 -4.87 -10.23
CA ALA A 87 -6.75 -4.09 -11.21
C ALA A 87 -7.57 -3.85 -12.49
N ILE A 88 -8.28 -4.87 -13.00
CA ILE A 88 -9.16 -4.76 -14.16
C ILE A 88 -10.33 -3.80 -13.86
N VAL A 89 -11.00 -3.95 -12.72
CA VAL A 89 -12.08 -3.06 -12.29
C VAL A 89 -11.60 -1.62 -12.20
N SER A 90 -10.43 -1.39 -11.61
CA SER A 90 -9.82 -0.06 -11.50
C SER A 90 -9.51 0.55 -12.89
N TYR A 91 -9.06 -0.26 -13.83
CA TYR A 91 -8.78 0.19 -15.19
C TYR A 91 -10.05 0.53 -15.98
N LEU A 92 -11.12 -0.25 -15.78
CA LEU A 92 -12.40 -0.10 -16.50
C LEU A 92 -13.32 0.96 -15.89
N MET A 93 -13.11 1.40 -14.63
CA MET A 93 -13.99 2.37 -13.99
C MET A 93 -13.71 3.81 -14.46
N PRO A 94 -14.62 4.44 -15.23
CA PRO A 94 -14.47 5.83 -15.68
C PRO A 94 -14.62 6.85 -14.53
N ILE A 95 -15.12 6.45 -13.35
CA ILE A 95 -15.34 7.29 -12.16
C ILE A 95 -14.02 7.93 -11.68
N VAL A 96 -12.90 7.25 -11.84
CA VAL A 96 -11.57 7.77 -11.45
C VAL A 96 -11.14 8.99 -12.30
N ARG A 97 -11.80 9.23 -13.43
CA ARG A 97 -11.53 10.38 -14.31
C ARG A 97 -12.58 11.49 -14.19
N SER A 98 -13.43 11.44 -13.16
CA SER A 98 -14.44 12.50 -13.00
C SER A 98 -13.76 13.81 -12.59
N THR A 99 -14.04 14.87 -13.32
CA THR A 99 -13.55 16.24 -13.05
C THR A 99 -14.09 16.83 -11.73
N THR A 100 -14.99 16.13 -11.05
CA THR A 100 -15.58 16.51 -9.77
C THR A 100 -14.71 16.12 -8.55
N LEU A 101 -13.73 15.22 -8.73
CA LEU A 101 -12.82 14.84 -7.64
C LEU A 101 -11.73 15.89 -7.46
N VAL A 102 -11.28 16.04 -6.19
CA VAL A 102 -10.09 16.81 -5.87
C VAL A 102 -8.93 16.30 -6.73
N PRO A 103 -8.11 17.20 -7.32
CA PRO A 103 -7.05 16.82 -8.26
C PRO A 103 -6.16 15.66 -7.80
N ALA A 104 -5.74 15.64 -6.54
CA ALA A 104 -4.92 14.56 -5.99
C ALA A 104 -5.58 13.17 -6.08
N LEU A 105 -6.93 13.11 -6.07
CA LEU A 105 -7.69 11.86 -6.15
C LEU A 105 -7.94 11.38 -7.58
N GLN A 106 -7.56 12.16 -8.59
CA GLN A 106 -7.76 11.81 -10.01
C GLN A 106 -6.66 10.87 -10.55
N SER A 107 -5.69 10.47 -9.72
CA SER A 107 -4.65 9.53 -10.09
C SER A 107 -5.22 8.11 -10.31
N PRO A 108 -4.79 7.39 -11.37
CA PRO A 108 -5.21 6.01 -11.59
C PRO A 108 -4.75 5.04 -10.49
N TRP A 109 -3.76 5.42 -9.68
CA TRP A 109 -3.23 4.61 -8.58
C TRP A 109 -4.03 4.72 -7.30
N PHE A 110 -4.83 5.80 -7.14
CA PHE A 110 -5.62 6.03 -5.94
C PHE A 110 -6.64 4.92 -5.69
N PHE A 111 -7.42 4.57 -6.70
CA PHE A 111 -8.49 3.59 -6.55
C PHE A 111 -7.97 2.16 -6.25
N PRO A 112 -6.96 1.61 -6.98
CA PRO A 112 -6.34 0.34 -6.62
C PRO A 112 -5.76 0.33 -5.21
N HIS A 113 -5.13 1.42 -4.79
CA HIS A 113 -4.60 1.59 -3.44
C HIS A 113 -5.68 1.37 -2.38
N ILE A 114 -6.80 2.10 -2.48
CA ILE A 114 -7.90 2.01 -1.51
C ILE A 114 -8.52 0.62 -1.48
N LEU A 115 -8.82 0.03 -2.66
CA LEU A 115 -9.46 -1.29 -2.72
C LEU A 115 -8.59 -2.38 -2.10
N ILE A 116 -7.29 -2.36 -2.40
CA ILE A 116 -6.35 -3.33 -1.86
C ILE A 116 -6.24 -3.20 -0.34
N TYR A 117 -6.22 -1.97 0.18
CA TYR A 117 -6.21 -1.75 1.63
C TYR A 117 -7.49 -2.23 2.30
N ILE A 118 -8.67 -2.04 1.70
CA ILE A 118 -9.94 -2.57 2.23
C ILE A 118 -9.86 -4.09 2.37
N VAL A 119 -9.38 -4.80 1.33
CA VAL A 119 -9.20 -6.26 1.39
C VAL A 119 -8.17 -6.66 2.44
N CYS A 120 -7.03 -5.97 2.47
CA CYS A 120 -5.97 -6.21 3.45
C CYS A 120 -6.48 -6.10 4.88
N TYR A 121 -7.06 -4.95 5.23
CA TYR A 121 -7.56 -4.72 6.59
C TYR A 121 -8.69 -5.65 6.97
N SER A 122 -9.54 -6.04 6.03
CA SER A 122 -10.57 -7.06 6.28
C SER A 122 -9.96 -8.41 6.67
N LEU A 123 -8.92 -8.86 5.95
CA LEU A 123 -8.20 -10.10 6.27
C LEU A 123 -7.49 -10.01 7.63
N MET A 124 -6.81 -8.90 7.89
CA MET A 124 -6.11 -8.68 9.16
C MET A 124 -7.08 -8.59 10.33
N GLY A 125 -8.25 -7.97 10.15
CA GLY A 125 -9.32 -7.92 11.14
C GLY A 125 -9.86 -9.31 11.48
N VAL A 126 -10.10 -10.15 10.46
CA VAL A 126 -10.49 -11.56 10.68
C VAL A 126 -9.41 -12.32 11.46
N ALA A 127 -8.13 -12.12 11.13
CA ALA A 127 -7.04 -12.74 11.85
C ALA A 127 -6.99 -12.29 13.31
N ALA A 128 -7.20 -11.00 13.58
CA ALA A 128 -7.26 -10.44 14.94
C ALA A 128 -8.43 -11.03 15.76
N VAL A 129 -9.62 -11.12 15.17
CA VAL A 129 -10.79 -11.75 15.82
C VAL A 129 -10.53 -13.23 16.15
N LEU A 130 -9.93 -13.96 15.21
CA LEU A 130 -9.53 -15.36 15.45
C LEU A 130 -8.46 -15.46 16.56
N ALA A 131 -7.54 -14.50 16.63
CA ALA A 131 -6.54 -14.47 17.70
C ALA A 131 -7.19 -14.23 19.07
N ILE A 132 -8.14 -13.31 19.20
CA ILE A 132 -8.92 -13.08 20.41
C ILE A 132 -9.67 -14.36 20.80
N TYR A 133 -10.34 -15.01 19.85
CA TYR A 133 -11.00 -16.28 20.08
C TYR A 133 -10.03 -17.36 20.63
N GLY A 134 -8.81 -17.43 20.07
CA GLY A 134 -7.78 -18.38 20.52
C GLY A 134 -7.25 -18.10 21.94
N LEU A 135 -7.22 -16.83 22.36
CA LEU A 135 -6.85 -16.48 23.74
C LEU A 135 -7.91 -16.89 24.77
N ILE A 136 -9.19 -16.82 24.38
CA ILE A 136 -10.33 -17.18 25.25
C ILE A 136 -10.47 -18.70 25.36
N LYS A 137 -10.31 -19.43 24.25
CA LYS A 137 -10.48 -20.89 24.24
C LYS A 137 -9.34 -21.63 24.95
N ARG A 138 -9.72 -22.62 25.77
CA ARG A 138 -8.80 -23.55 26.43
C ARG A 138 -9.36 -24.98 26.32
N PRO A 139 -8.62 -25.92 25.72
CA PRO A 139 -7.31 -25.78 25.07
C PRO A 139 -7.36 -24.97 23.77
N LEU A 140 -6.22 -24.42 23.35
CA LEU A 140 -6.09 -23.71 22.07
C LEU A 140 -6.30 -24.69 20.91
N PRO A 141 -7.24 -24.43 19.98
CA PRO A 141 -7.45 -25.32 18.83
C PRO A 141 -6.20 -25.39 17.94
N SER A 142 -5.81 -26.61 17.57
CA SER A 142 -4.58 -26.86 16.79
C SER A 142 -4.56 -26.21 15.41
N TYR A 143 -5.73 -26.03 14.79
CA TYR A 143 -5.89 -25.42 13.48
C TYR A 143 -5.78 -23.88 13.49
N LEU A 144 -5.93 -23.24 14.64
CA LEU A 144 -6.11 -21.80 14.74
C LEU A 144 -4.86 -21.01 14.34
N LEU A 145 -3.70 -21.38 14.88
CA LEU A 145 -2.44 -20.72 14.56
C LEU A 145 -2.01 -20.89 13.09
N PRO A 146 -2.10 -22.09 12.48
CA PRO A 146 -1.87 -22.22 11.04
C PRO A 146 -2.83 -21.37 10.21
N LEU A 147 -4.11 -21.31 10.57
CA LEU A 147 -5.13 -20.54 9.87
C LEU A 147 -4.84 -19.03 9.95
N THR A 148 -4.62 -18.50 11.16
CA THR A 148 -4.31 -17.07 11.34
C THR A 148 -3.04 -16.68 10.61
N SER A 149 -1.97 -17.50 10.68
CA SER A 149 -0.74 -17.24 9.94
C SER A 149 -0.98 -17.24 8.42
N SER A 150 -1.84 -18.12 7.91
CA SER A 150 -2.19 -18.18 6.50
C SER A 150 -2.91 -16.92 6.04
N ILE A 151 -3.84 -16.42 6.83
CA ILE A 151 -4.56 -15.17 6.55
C ILE A 151 -3.58 -13.99 6.57
N VAL A 152 -2.67 -13.93 7.55
CA VAL A 152 -1.67 -12.87 7.64
C VAL A 152 -0.70 -12.90 6.46
N TYR A 153 -0.27 -14.07 5.97
CA TYR A 153 0.56 -14.15 4.75
C TYR A 153 -0.13 -13.49 3.57
N VAL A 154 -1.40 -13.83 3.32
CA VAL A 154 -2.17 -13.22 2.23
C VAL A 154 -2.35 -11.72 2.46
N GLY A 155 -2.78 -11.33 3.65
CA GLY A 155 -2.98 -9.92 4.00
C GLY A 155 -1.70 -9.09 3.86
N LEU A 156 -0.53 -9.61 4.24
CA LEU A 156 0.74 -8.91 4.12
C LEU A 156 1.15 -8.71 2.65
N ILE A 157 0.85 -9.69 1.78
CA ILE A 157 1.04 -9.53 0.32
C ILE A 157 0.18 -8.36 -0.18
N PHE A 158 -1.11 -8.33 0.16
CA PHE A 158 -1.99 -7.21 -0.21
C PHE A 158 -1.49 -5.88 0.37
N MET A 159 -1.05 -5.86 1.62
CA MET A 159 -0.52 -4.64 2.25
C MET A 159 0.71 -4.11 1.53
N THR A 160 1.62 -4.99 1.09
CA THR A 160 2.80 -4.61 0.31
C THR A 160 2.41 -3.96 -1.02
N PHE A 161 1.46 -4.56 -1.77
CA PHE A 161 0.95 -3.94 -2.99
C PHE A 161 0.21 -2.63 -2.71
N GLY A 162 -0.56 -2.57 -1.62
CA GLY A 162 -1.26 -1.35 -1.20
C GLY A 162 -0.29 -0.20 -0.94
N MET A 163 0.79 -0.44 -0.19
CA MET A 163 1.85 0.55 0.05
C MET A 163 2.52 0.99 -1.25
N MET A 164 2.81 0.05 -2.15
CA MET A 164 3.44 0.35 -3.44
C MET A 164 2.54 1.24 -4.31
N PHE A 165 1.25 0.92 -4.42
CA PHE A 165 0.31 1.75 -5.18
C PHE A 165 0.08 3.11 -4.52
N GLY A 166 0.12 3.19 -3.18
CA GLY A 166 0.12 4.45 -2.45
C GLY A 166 1.34 5.31 -2.78
N ALA A 167 2.52 4.71 -2.87
CA ALA A 167 3.74 5.41 -3.26
C ALA A 167 3.68 5.92 -4.70
N PHE A 168 3.15 5.14 -5.66
CA PHE A 168 2.93 5.60 -7.03
C PHE A 168 1.92 6.74 -7.11
N TRP A 169 0.84 6.65 -6.32
CA TRP A 169 -0.11 7.74 -6.20
C TRP A 169 0.53 9.00 -5.63
N ALA A 170 1.28 8.90 -4.53
CA ALA A 170 1.99 10.02 -3.93
C ALA A 170 2.97 10.67 -4.91
N LYS A 171 3.74 9.86 -5.67
CA LYS A 171 4.66 10.38 -6.70
C LYS A 171 3.96 11.15 -7.79
N GLU A 172 2.78 10.71 -8.22
CA GLU A 172 2.02 11.37 -9.25
C GLU A 172 1.36 12.66 -8.75
N ALA A 173 0.78 12.62 -7.53
CA ALA A 173 0.04 13.72 -6.95
C ALA A 173 0.93 14.80 -6.34
N TRP A 174 2.00 14.43 -5.65
CA TRP A 174 2.85 15.33 -4.84
C TRP A 174 4.33 15.31 -5.22
N GLY A 175 4.77 14.52 -6.17
CA GLY A 175 6.13 14.52 -6.67
C GLY A 175 7.13 13.64 -5.92
N HIS A 176 6.79 13.04 -4.82
CA HIS A 176 7.63 12.12 -4.04
C HIS A 176 6.92 10.81 -3.75
N TYR A 177 7.68 9.72 -3.57
CA TYR A 177 7.10 8.39 -3.29
C TYR A 177 6.73 8.22 -1.82
N TRP A 178 7.42 8.93 -0.93
CA TRP A 178 7.33 8.78 0.51
C TRP A 178 7.78 10.04 1.23
N SER A 179 6.99 10.57 2.14
CA SER A 179 7.24 11.82 2.87
C SER A 179 7.30 11.65 4.39
N TRP A 180 7.15 10.43 4.88
CA TRP A 180 7.05 10.14 6.31
C TRP A 180 5.87 10.84 7.00
N ASP A 181 4.80 11.08 6.28
CA ASP A 181 3.59 11.56 6.91
C ASP A 181 3.05 10.54 7.92
N PRO A 182 2.15 10.93 8.85
CA PRO A 182 1.63 10.01 9.85
C PRO A 182 0.99 8.74 9.28
N LYS A 183 0.31 8.81 8.12
CA LYS A 183 -0.34 7.66 7.49
C LYS A 183 0.68 6.68 6.93
N GLU A 184 1.69 7.19 6.25
CA GLU A 184 2.80 6.40 5.71
C GLU A 184 3.58 5.73 6.84
N THR A 185 3.89 6.50 7.88
CA THR A 185 4.63 6.01 9.06
C THR A 185 3.86 4.88 9.74
N TRP A 186 2.57 5.04 9.98
CA TRP A 186 1.75 3.98 10.58
C TRP A 186 1.60 2.77 9.66
N ALA A 187 1.50 2.96 8.35
CA ALA A 187 1.50 1.85 7.39
C ALA A 187 2.79 1.02 7.47
N ALA A 188 3.96 1.69 7.55
CA ALA A 188 5.26 1.04 7.70
C ALA A 188 5.37 0.29 9.05
N ILE A 189 4.93 0.89 10.17
CA ILE A 189 4.92 0.27 11.49
C ILE A 189 4.04 -0.98 11.48
N THR A 190 2.82 -0.88 10.95
CA THR A 190 1.87 -1.99 10.86
C THR A 190 2.43 -3.12 10.01
N TRP A 191 2.98 -2.81 8.83
CA TRP A 191 3.62 -3.79 7.95
C TRP A 191 4.76 -4.52 8.66
N THR A 192 5.63 -3.77 9.34
CA THR A 192 6.77 -4.32 10.07
C THR A 192 6.32 -5.22 11.22
N SER A 193 5.27 -4.84 11.96
CA SER A 193 4.77 -5.63 13.09
C SER A 193 4.23 -7.00 12.63
N TYR A 194 3.49 -7.07 11.53
CA TYR A 194 3.07 -8.34 10.93
C TYR A 194 4.24 -9.15 10.38
N PHE A 195 5.24 -8.49 9.82
CA PHE A 195 6.45 -9.14 9.37
C PHE A 195 7.20 -9.81 10.54
N ILE A 196 7.34 -9.12 11.68
CA ILE A 196 7.91 -9.67 12.91
C ILE A 196 7.07 -10.85 13.43
N TYR A 197 5.74 -10.74 13.43
CA TYR A 197 4.85 -11.85 13.78
C TYR A 197 5.12 -13.09 12.93
N LEU A 198 5.21 -12.97 11.62
CA LEU A 198 5.48 -14.10 10.73
C LEU A 198 6.85 -14.74 10.99
N HIS A 199 7.90 -13.94 11.23
CA HIS A 199 9.21 -14.43 11.57
C HIS A 199 9.24 -15.14 12.93
N TYR A 200 8.53 -14.60 13.91
CA TYR A 200 8.36 -15.28 15.20
C TYR A 200 7.66 -16.64 15.03
N ARG A 201 6.64 -16.73 14.17
CA ARG A 201 5.93 -17.98 13.88
C ARG A 201 6.78 -19.05 13.17
N LEU A 202 7.86 -18.66 12.51
CA LEU A 202 8.81 -19.59 11.89
C LEU A 202 9.77 -20.24 12.89
N GLN A 203 9.89 -19.68 14.09
CA GLN A 203 10.80 -20.24 15.12
C GLN A 203 10.26 -21.55 15.67
N PRO A 204 11.11 -22.59 15.86
CA PRO A 204 10.68 -23.92 16.34
C PRO A 204 10.00 -23.90 17.73
N HIS A 205 10.44 -22.98 18.59
CA HIS A 205 10.00 -22.90 19.99
C HIS A 205 9.10 -21.68 20.27
N HIS A 206 8.38 -21.16 19.25
CA HIS A 206 7.46 -20.05 19.46
C HIS A 206 6.34 -20.40 20.48
N LYS A 207 6.02 -19.45 21.36
CA LYS A 207 4.94 -19.59 22.33
C LYS A 207 3.60 -19.24 21.65
N PRO A 208 2.63 -20.18 21.55
CA PRO A 208 1.37 -19.96 20.83
C PRO A 208 0.59 -18.74 21.27
N ARG A 209 0.49 -18.51 22.59
CA ARG A 209 -0.24 -17.36 23.14
C ARG A 209 0.43 -16.02 22.85
N LEU A 210 1.77 -15.97 22.87
CA LEU A 210 2.49 -14.77 22.51
C LEU A 210 2.28 -14.41 21.05
N ALA A 211 2.27 -15.41 20.15
CA ALA A 211 1.95 -15.19 18.75
C ALA A 211 0.55 -14.57 18.56
N LEU A 212 -0.46 -15.03 19.31
CA LEU A 212 -1.80 -14.42 19.24
C LEU A 212 -1.83 -12.98 19.76
N TRP A 213 -1.10 -12.68 20.85
CA TRP A 213 -0.96 -11.30 21.33
C TRP A 213 -0.26 -10.39 20.31
N MET A 214 0.83 -10.85 19.72
CA MET A 214 1.52 -10.09 18.66
C MET A 214 0.58 -9.74 17.53
N LEU A 215 -0.28 -10.69 17.11
CA LEU A 215 -1.22 -10.48 16.02
C LEU A 215 -2.28 -9.42 16.37
N ILE A 216 -2.80 -9.42 17.59
CA ILE A 216 -3.75 -8.40 18.08
C ILE A 216 -3.09 -7.03 18.12
N ILE A 217 -1.89 -6.94 18.68
CA ILE A 217 -1.14 -5.68 18.80
C ILE A 217 -0.79 -5.11 17.41
N SER A 218 -0.51 -5.99 16.43
CA SER A 218 -0.22 -5.54 15.06
C SER A 218 -1.44 -4.96 14.34
N PHE A 219 -2.66 -5.26 14.81
CA PHE A 219 -3.89 -4.77 14.19
C PHE A 219 -4.37 -3.43 14.78
N VAL A 220 -4.09 -3.18 16.05
CA VAL A 220 -4.50 -1.97 16.80
C VAL A 220 -3.54 -0.82 16.57
#